data_6202ab326be372427b82bd5641a99f0d
#
_entry.id   6202ab326be372427b82bd5641a99f0d
#
_cell.length_a   1.000
_cell.length_b   1.000
_cell.length_c   1.000
_cell.angle_alpha   90.00
_cell.angle_beta   90.00
_cell.angle_gamma   90.00
#
_symmetry.space_group_name_H-M   'P 1'
#
loop_
_entity.id
_entity.type
_entity.pdbx_description
1 polymer ?
#
loop_
_entity_poly.entity_id
_entity_poly.type
_entity_poly.pdbx_seq_one_letter_code
_entity_poly.pdbx_strand_id
1 'polypeptide(L)'
;SRGGLVTIIIPANSAADTAYSVDNSCRFNDGDSPHMTITPGSNGNTKIFTASFWVKRGILGTAQEVISTWSSGSDNTTIRFLDDDTLDFVDYQSSSVLLKLVTSRKFRDPSAWYHIVCNIDTNQSVEANRAKIYVNGVQETAFGTSTIPAEDATIKWNSTYAHYIGQNGNGGSYFDGYLAEVCVIDGTQYAASDFGEFDEDSPTIWKPKDVSTLTFG
;
A
#
# COMPACT_ATOMS: atom_id res chain seq x y z
N SER A 1 -44.27 44.40 -9.72
CA SER A 1 -43.55 43.22 -9.19
C SER A 1 -42.11 43.34 -9.64
N ARG A 2 -41.21 43.75 -8.73
CA ARG A 2 -39.77 43.72 -9.00
C ARG A 2 -39.25 42.37 -8.56
N GLY A 3 -38.81 41.56 -9.55
CA GLY A 3 -38.08 40.33 -9.30
C GLY A 3 -36.75 40.64 -8.63
N GLY A 4 -36.58 40.20 -7.39
CA GLY A 4 -35.30 40.29 -6.70
C GLY A 4 -34.29 39.30 -7.33
N LEU A 5 -33.17 39.83 -7.76
CA LEU A 5 -32.02 39.01 -8.19
C LEU A 5 -31.43 38.33 -6.96
N VAL A 6 -31.56 37.02 -6.90
CA VAL A 6 -30.85 36.24 -5.89
C VAL A 6 -29.42 36.03 -6.38
N THR A 7 -28.49 36.80 -5.82
CA THR A 7 -27.06 36.57 -6.06
C THR A 7 -26.63 35.41 -5.15
N ILE A 8 -26.37 34.27 -5.75
CA ILE A 8 -25.70 33.16 -5.04
C ILE A 8 -24.20 33.49 -5.07
N ILE A 9 -23.66 33.90 -3.94
CA ILE A 9 -22.22 34.00 -3.75
C ILE A 9 -21.75 32.60 -3.37
N ILE A 10 -21.09 31.91 -4.30
CA ILE A 10 -20.31 30.72 -3.97
C ILE A 10 -18.98 31.28 -3.45
N PRO A 11 -18.66 31.18 -2.15
CA PRO A 11 -17.35 31.57 -1.68
C PRO A 11 -16.34 30.63 -2.37
N ALA A 12 -15.52 31.19 -3.25
CA ALA A 12 -14.30 30.52 -3.66
C ALA A 12 -13.42 30.51 -2.42
N ASN A 13 -13.26 29.35 -1.81
CA ASN A 13 -12.35 29.17 -0.68
C ASN A 13 -10.92 29.28 -1.23
N SER A 14 -10.39 30.50 -1.25
CA SER A 14 -9.00 30.78 -1.60
C SER A 14 -8.13 30.91 -0.35
N ALA A 15 -8.49 30.24 0.74
CA ALA A 15 -7.54 29.98 1.79
C ALA A 15 -6.45 29.13 1.14
N ALA A 16 -5.22 29.63 1.08
CA ALA A 16 -4.08 28.83 0.70
C ALA A 16 -4.09 27.62 1.63
N ASP A 17 -4.41 26.46 1.10
CA ASP A 17 -4.42 25.24 1.86
C ASP A 17 -2.95 24.98 2.23
N THR A 18 -2.64 25.15 3.51
CA THR A 18 -1.32 24.84 4.07
C THR A 18 -1.20 23.33 4.33
N ALA A 19 -2.24 22.57 3.98
CA ALA A 19 -2.25 21.12 4.09
C ALA A 19 -1.19 20.52 3.17
N TYR A 20 -0.60 19.44 3.61
CA TYR A 20 0.33 18.67 2.80
C TYR A 20 -0.37 18.16 1.53
N SER A 21 0.29 18.31 0.38
CA SER A 21 -0.20 17.84 -0.91
C SER A 21 0.84 16.94 -1.59
N VAL A 22 0.38 15.92 -2.28
CA VAL A 22 1.20 15.05 -3.13
C VAL A 22 1.15 15.57 -4.55
N ASP A 23 2.19 16.27 -4.98
CA ASP A 23 2.21 16.97 -6.27
C ASP A 23 2.50 16.05 -7.46
N ASN A 24 3.07 14.87 -7.22
CA ASN A 24 3.55 13.99 -8.28
C ASN A 24 3.14 12.53 -8.06
N SER A 25 2.94 11.83 -9.17
CA SER A 25 2.76 10.38 -9.21
C SER A 25 3.54 9.76 -10.36
N CYS A 26 3.93 8.50 -10.23
CA CYS A 26 4.58 7.73 -11.27
C CYS A 26 3.53 6.91 -12.03
N ARG A 27 3.50 7.03 -13.36
CA ARG A 27 2.64 6.20 -14.24
C ARG A 27 3.37 4.91 -14.58
N PHE A 28 2.70 3.80 -14.36
CA PHE A 28 3.06 2.47 -14.83
C PHE A 28 2.10 2.05 -15.94
N ASN A 29 2.63 1.60 -17.07
CA ASN A 29 1.87 1.07 -18.20
C ASN A 29 2.34 -0.36 -18.45
N ASP A 30 1.55 -1.35 -18.10
CA ASP A 30 1.93 -2.76 -18.12
C ASP A 30 2.47 -3.23 -19.49
N GLY A 31 1.98 -2.63 -20.58
CA GLY A 31 2.44 -2.90 -21.94
C GLY A 31 3.92 -2.54 -22.19
N ASP A 32 4.48 -1.63 -21.40
CA ASP A 32 5.89 -1.19 -21.48
C ASP A 32 6.78 -1.89 -20.44
N SER A 33 6.18 -2.72 -19.58
CA SER A 33 6.87 -3.45 -18.50
C SER A 33 7.69 -2.57 -17.54
N PRO A 34 7.18 -1.39 -17.12
CA PRO A 34 7.91 -0.48 -16.25
C PRO A 34 8.02 -1.05 -14.83
N HIS A 35 9.19 -0.92 -14.23
CA HIS A 35 9.41 -1.30 -12.85
C HIS A 35 10.61 -0.57 -12.26
N MET A 36 10.66 -0.54 -10.93
CA MET A 36 11.85 -0.12 -10.19
C MET A 36 12.40 -1.32 -9.43
N THR A 37 13.72 -1.38 -9.26
CA THR A 37 14.35 -2.48 -8.53
C THR A 37 15.50 -2.00 -7.68
N ILE A 38 15.66 -2.65 -6.53
CA ILE A 38 16.83 -2.50 -5.65
C ILE A 38 17.16 -3.87 -5.02
N THR A 39 18.44 -4.15 -4.88
CA THR A 39 18.90 -5.33 -4.13
C THR A 39 19.73 -4.83 -2.95
N PRO A 40 19.23 -4.98 -1.70
CA PRO A 40 19.98 -4.59 -0.51
C PRO A 40 21.28 -5.39 -0.37
N GLY A 41 22.36 -4.72 0.06
CA GLY A 41 23.65 -5.36 0.29
C GLY A 41 23.73 -6.19 1.58
N SER A 42 22.78 -5.98 2.51
CA SER A 42 22.62 -6.72 3.77
C SER A 42 21.15 -6.82 4.13
N ASN A 43 20.82 -7.79 4.97
CA ASN A 43 19.45 -7.85 5.53
C ASN A 43 19.23 -6.65 6.46
N GLY A 44 18.06 -6.03 6.33
CA GLY A 44 17.48 -5.18 7.34
C GLY A 44 16.66 -6.01 8.35
N ASN A 45 15.64 -5.41 8.95
CA ASN A 45 14.75 -6.10 9.87
C ASN A 45 13.76 -6.98 9.09
N THR A 46 13.93 -8.29 9.17
CA THR A 46 13.06 -9.26 8.49
C THR A 46 11.83 -9.65 9.31
N LYS A 47 11.60 -9.01 10.46
CA LYS A 47 10.45 -9.26 11.34
C LYS A 47 9.51 -8.06 11.45
N ILE A 48 10.03 -6.84 11.23
CA ILE A 48 9.27 -5.60 11.41
C ILE A 48 9.47 -4.71 10.19
N PHE A 49 8.38 -4.36 9.52
CA PHE A 49 8.40 -3.35 8.46
C PHE A 49 7.03 -2.75 8.21
N THR A 50 7.00 -1.66 7.46
CA THR A 50 5.80 -1.05 6.91
C THR A 50 6.01 -0.67 5.45
N ALA A 51 5.05 -1.02 4.61
CA ALA A 51 4.91 -0.51 3.26
C ALA A 51 3.65 0.35 3.18
N SER A 52 3.80 1.60 2.73
CA SER A 52 2.72 2.57 2.56
C SER A 52 2.80 3.15 1.15
N PHE A 53 1.67 3.27 0.46
CA PHE A 53 1.62 3.84 -0.88
C PHE A 53 0.21 4.30 -1.24
N TRP A 54 0.15 5.35 -2.05
CA TRP A 54 -1.05 5.74 -2.77
C TRP A 54 -1.09 5.05 -4.12
N VAL A 55 -2.22 4.46 -4.46
CA VAL A 55 -2.39 3.69 -5.69
C VAL A 55 -3.70 4.05 -6.39
N LYS A 56 -3.61 4.22 -7.71
CA LYS A 56 -4.77 4.33 -8.60
C LYS A 56 -4.61 3.29 -9.70
N ARG A 57 -5.56 2.36 -9.81
CA ARG A 57 -5.50 1.25 -10.76
C ARG A 57 -5.89 1.70 -12.16
N GLY A 58 -5.20 1.21 -13.19
CA GLY A 58 -5.53 1.45 -14.60
C GLY A 58 -6.35 0.31 -15.21
N ILE A 59 -6.01 -0.95 -14.89
CA ILE A 59 -6.68 -2.15 -15.40
C ILE A 59 -7.26 -2.96 -14.24
N LEU A 60 -8.42 -3.57 -14.45
CA LEU A 60 -9.10 -4.47 -13.53
C LEU A 60 -9.14 -5.90 -14.08
N GLY A 61 -9.42 -6.87 -13.20
CA GLY A 61 -9.62 -8.27 -13.61
C GLY A 61 -8.33 -9.00 -14.00
N THR A 62 -7.15 -8.47 -13.64
CA THR A 62 -5.84 -9.09 -13.86
C THR A 62 -5.00 -9.02 -12.60
N ALA A 63 -4.17 -10.04 -12.38
CA ALA A 63 -3.22 -10.04 -11.27
C ALA A 63 -2.08 -9.05 -11.56
N GLN A 64 -1.81 -8.13 -10.62
CA GLN A 64 -0.83 -7.06 -10.76
C GLN A 64 -0.05 -6.86 -9.47
N GLU A 65 1.26 -6.99 -9.53
CA GLU A 65 2.16 -6.78 -8.40
C GLU A 65 2.44 -5.29 -8.22
N VAL A 66 2.18 -4.76 -7.02
CA VAL A 66 2.51 -3.37 -6.68
C VAL A 66 3.91 -3.30 -6.10
N ILE A 67 4.19 -4.12 -5.08
CA ILE A 67 5.51 -4.20 -4.44
C ILE A 67 5.82 -5.68 -4.19
N SER A 68 7.03 -6.11 -4.50
CA SER A 68 7.44 -7.49 -4.27
C SER A 68 8.91 -7.61 -3.86
N THR A 69 9.24 -8.69 -3.14
CA THR A 69 10.60 -9.21 -3.03
C THR A 69 10.65 -10.57 -3.70
N TRP A 70 11.76 -10.92 -4.31
CA TRP A 70 11.82 -12.14 -5.09
C TRP A 70 13.18 -12.82 -5.01
N SER A 71 13.17 -14.07 -4.62
CA SER A 71 14.28 -15.01 -4.80
C SER A 71 13.89 -16.12 -5.77
N SER A 72 12.64 -16.62 -5.65
CA SER A 72 12.08 -17.68 -6.49
C SER A 72 10.57 -17.68 -6.36
N GLY A 73 9.87 -18.51 -7.15
CA GLY A 73 8.42 -18.71 -7.01
C GLY A 73 8.00 -19.30 -5.66
N SER A 74 8.92 -19.90 -4.92
CA SER A 74 8.69 -20.48 -3.60
C SER A 74 9.19 -19.64 -2.44
N ASP A 75 9.90 -18.54 -2.73
CA ASP A 75 10.50 -17.62 -1.74
C ASP A 75 10.31 -16.18 -2.20
N ASN A 76 9.25 -15.55 -1.75
CA ASN A 76 8.89 -14.17 -2.10
C ASN A 76 7.92 -13.57 -1.08
N THR A 77 7.91 -12.23 -0.99
CA THR A 77 6.86 -11.47 -0.31
C THR A 77 6.26 -10.50 -1.31
N THR A 78 4.93 -10.47 -1.42
CA THR A 78 4.26 -9.58 -2.38
C THR A 78 3.06 -8.86 -1.78
N ILE A 79 2.83 -7.64 -2.28
CA ILE A 79 1.61 -6.86 -2.12
C ILE A 79 1.08 -6.65 -3.54
N ARG A 80 -0.11 -7.21 -3.83
CA ARG A 80 -0.64 -7.26 -5.20
C ARG A 80 -2.15 -7.19 -5.23
N PHE A 81 -2.69 -6.79 -6.37
CA PHE A 81 -4.10 -7.03 -6.69
C PHE A 81 -4.23 -8.37 -7.41
N LEU A 82 -5.22 -9.16 -7.03
CA LEU A 82 -5.56 -10.42 -7.70
C LEU A 82 -6.49 -10.16 -8.90
N ASP A 83 -6.71 -11.17 -9.72
CA ASP A 83 -7.60 -11.14 -10.89
C ASP A 83 -9.08 -10.94 -10.54
N ASP A 84 -9.46 -11.18 -9.29
CA ASP A 84 -10.79 -10.88 -8.76
C ASP A 84 -10.90 -9.49 -8.13
N ASP A 85 -9.85 -8.64 -8.27
CA ASP A 85 -9.71 -7.27 -7.76
C ASP A 85 -9.58 -7.14 -6.23
N THR A 86 -9.32 -8.22 -5.52
CA THR A 86 -8.95 -8.17 -4.10
C THR A 86 -7.47 -7.80 -3.93
N LEU A 87 -7.09 -7.29 -2.74
CA LEU A 87 -5.70 -7.07 -2.36
C LEU A 87 -5.18 -8.30 -1.62
N ASP A 88 -4.00 -8.80 -2.02
CA ASP A 88 -3.28 -9.92 -1.42
C ASP A 88 -1.93 -9.43 -0.87
N PHE A 89 -1.71 -9.66 0.41
CA PHE A 89 -0.44 -9.47 1.08
C PHE A 89 0.05 -10.83 1.54
N VAL A 90 1.11 -11.34 0.91
CA VAL A 90 1.54 -12.72 1.07
C VAL A 90 3.06 -12.83 1.20
N ASP A 91 3.51 -13.78 2.04
CA ASP A 91 4.89 -14.26 2.13
C ASP A 91 4.94 -15.77 1.95
N TYR A 92 5.74 -16.20 0.98
CA TYR A 92 6.06 -17.60 0.72
C TYR A 92 7.50 -17.90 1.10
N GLN A 93 7.70 -19.03 1.80
CA GLN A 93 9.04 -19.55 2.10
C GLN A 93 9.06 -21.06 1.89
N SER A 94 9.95 -21.52 1.04
CA SER A 94 10.08 -22.95 0.67
C SER A 94 8.72 -23.56 0.26
N SER A 95 7.95 -22.82 -0.53
CA SER A 95 6.58 -23.14 -0.95
C SER A 95 5.52 -23.17 0.17
N SER A 96 5.86 -22.82 1.40
CA SER A 96 4.91 -22.70 2.51
C SER A 96 4.44 -21.25 2.64
N VAL A 97 3.14 -21.06 2.90
CA VAL A 97 2.57 -19.75 3.18
C VAL A 97 2.81 -19.41 4.65
N LEU A 98 3.61 -18.37 4.92
CA LEU A 98 3.81 -17.86 6.27
C LEU A 98 2.88 -16.71 6.60
N LEU A 99 2.61 -15.88 5.62
CA LEU A 99 1.63 -14.79 5.69
C LEU A 99 0.72 -14.88 4.48
N LYS A 100 -0.58 -14.70 4.66
CA LYS A 100 -1.52 -14.42 3.57
C LYS A 100 -2.75 -13.71 4.09
N LEU A 101 -2.92 -12.47 3.66
CA LEU A 101 -4.11 -11.66 3.92
C LEU A 101 -4.72 -11.26 2.58
N VAL A 102 -5.84 -11.89 2.21
CA VAL A 102 -6.63 -11.53 1.02
C VAL A 102 -7.87 -10.79 1.49
N THR A 103 -8.01 -9.53 1.10
CA THR A 103 -9.17 -8.72 1.50
C THR A 103 -10.48 -9.27 0.95
N SER A 104 -11.58 -9.14 1.68
CA SER A 104 -12.93 -9.33 1.12
C SER A 104 -13.34 -8.14 0.26
N ARG A 105 -12.76 -6.97 0.52
CA ARG A 105 -12.92 -5.75 -0.27
C ARG A 105 -12.35 -5.94 -1.67
N LYS A 106 -13.06 -5.40 -2.67
CA LYS A 106 -12.62 -5.34 -4.07
C LYS A 106 -12.34 -3.91 -4.48
N PHE A 107 -11.22 -3.70 -5.17
CA PHE A 107 -10.71 -2.39 -5.58
C PHE A 107 -11.04 -2.14 -7.06
N ARG A 108 -12.32 -1.83 -7.35
CA ARG A 108 -12.88 -1.78 -8.71
C ARG A 108 -13.13 -0.39 -9.25
N ASP A 109 -12.73 0.65 -8.56
CA ASP A 109 -12.87 2.02 -9.04
C ASP A 109 -11.54 2.53 -9.60
N PRO A 110 -11.34 2.56 -10.94
CA PRO A 110 -10.11 3.07 -11.54
C PRO A 110 -10.02 4.61 -11.49
N SER A 111 -11.09 5.30 -11.07
CA SER A 111 -11.06 6.75 -10.86
C SER A 111 -10.55 7.12 -9.46
N ALA A 112 -10.64 6.22 -8.49
CA ALA A 112 -10.29 6.46 -7.12
C ALA A 112 -8.78 6.26 -6.85
N TRP A 113 -8.22 7.10 -5.98
CA TRP A 113 -6.99 6.83 -5.27
C TRP A 113 -7.30 6.06 -4.00
N TYR A 114 -6.52 5.02 -3.75
CA TYR A 114 -6.52 4.28 -2.50
C TYR A 114 -5.18 4.48 -1.81
N HIS A 115 -5.22 4.78 -0.52
CA HIS A 115 -4.05 4.71 0.33
C HIS A 115 -4.00 3.33 0.99
N ILE A 116 -2.94 2.60 0.76
CA ILE A 116 -2.74 1.24 1.30
C ILE A 116 -1.55 1.27 2.25
N VAL A 117 -1.72 0.71 3.44
CA VAL A 117 -0.62 0.44 4.37
C VAL A 117 -0.67 -1.04 4.71
N CYS A 118 0.43 -1.74 4.46
CA CYS A 118 0.67 -3.11 4.86
C CYS A 118 1.83 -3.11 5.85
N ASN A 119 1.60 -3.59 7.07
CA ASN A 119 2.65 -3.63 8.09
C ASN A 119 2.77 -5.00 8.75
N ILE A 120 3.96 -5.28 9.26
CA ILE A 120 4.29 -6.49 10.00
C ILE A 120 5.11 -6.12 11.24
N ASP A 121 4.83 -6.83 12.33
CA ASP A 121 5.70 -6.99 13.50
C ASP A 121 5.48 -8.39 14.09
N THR A 122 6.30 -9.34 13.70
CA THR A 122 6.16 -10.73 14.17
C THR A 122 6.58 -10.92 15.63
N ASN A 123 7.22 -9.93 16.26
CA ASN A 123 7.56 -9.98 17.69
C ASN A 123 6.33 -9.77 18.59
N GLN A 124 5.18 -9.39 18.02
CA GLN A 124 3.94 -9.21 18.78
C GLN A 124 3.44 -10.55 19.34
N SER A 125 3.20 -10.61 20.67
CA SER A 125 2.63 -11.80 21.31
C SER A 125 1.18 -12.05 20.89
N VAL A 126 0.43 -10.98 20.60
CA VAL A 126 -0.95 -11.06 20.10
C VAL A 126 -0.94 -11.25 18.59
N GLU A 127 -1.42 -12.39 18.13
CA GLU A 127 -1.43 -12.78 16.70
C GLU A 127 -2.02 -11.70 15.79
N ALA A 128 -3.18 -11.13 16.14
CA ALA A 128 -3.85 -10.11 15.36
C ALA A 128 -3.05 -8.80 15.19
N ASN A 129 -1.97 -8.61 15.97
CA ASN A 129 -1.09 -7.45 15.85
C ASN A 129 0.12 -7.68 14.94
N ARG A 130 0.37 -8.93 14.52
CA ARG A 130 1.58 -9.27 13.75
C ARG A 130 1.53 -8.82 12.30
N ALA A 131 0.36 -8.77 11.67
CA ALA A 131 0.21 -8.32 10.29
C ALA A 131 -1.11 -7.59 10.12
N LYS A 132 -1.09 -6.43 9.47
CA LYS A 132 -2.29 -5.60 9.26
C LYS A 132 -2.26 -4.97 7.87
N ILE A 133 -3.46 -4.78 7.32
CA ILE A 133 -3.72 -3.97 6.12
C ILE A 133 -4.63 -2.82 6.52
N TYR A 134 -4.31 -1.62 6.05
CA TYR A 134 -5.19 -0.46 6.15
C TYR A 134 -5.52 0.07 4.76
N VAL A 135 -6.75 0.52 4.58
CA VAL A 135 -7.23 1.17 3.36
C VAL A 135 -7.84 2.51 3.74
N ASN A 136 -7.30 3.59 3.18
CA ASN A 136 -7.75 4.96 3.46
C ASN A 136 -7.93 5.22 4.98
N GLY A 137 -6.89 4.90 5.75
CA GLY A 137 -6.85 5.11 7.21
C GLY A 137 -7.58 4.07 8.06
N VAL A 138 -8.38 3.20 7.46
CA VAL A 138 -9.19 2.21 8.20
C VAL A 138 -8.56 0.82 8.10
N GLN A 139 -8.37 0.16 9.24
CA GLN A 139 -7.86 -1.22 9.26
C GLN A 139 -8.87 -2.18 8.62
N GLU A 140 -8.40 -3.00 7.68
CA GLU A 140 -9.19 -4.12 7.16
C GLU A 140 -9.28 -5.22 8.20
N THR A 141 -10.50 -5.70 8.43
CA THR A 141 -10.79 -6.80 9.36
C THR A 141 -11.53 -7.95 8.69
N ALA A 142 -11.99 -7.75 7.45
CA ALA A 142 -12.70 -8.73 6.66
C ALA A 142 -11.78 -9.32 5.58
N PHE A 143 -11.38 -10.57 5.77
CA PHE A 143 -10.51 -11.30 4.86
C PHE A 143 -11.21 -12.54 4.30
N GLY A 144 -11.06 -12.77 2.99
CA GLY A 144 -11.42 -14.04 2.34
C GLY A 144 -10.43 -15.16 2.68
N THR A 145 -9.16 -14.78 2.91
CA THR A 145 -8.11 -15.68 3.40
C THR A 145 -7.29 -14.91 4.44
N SER A 146 -7.02 -15.55 5.58
CA SER A 146 -6.18 -14.99 6.63
C SER A 146 -5.25 -16.08 7.19
N THR A 147 -3.95 -15.89 6.97
CA THR A 147 -2.86 -16.65 7.58
C THR A 147 -1.91 -15.64 8.18
N ILE A 148 -1.76 -15.66 9.49
CA ILE A 148 -0.88 -14.74 10.23
C ILE A 148 0.41 -15.47 10.57
N PRO A 149 1.59 -14.83 10.43
CA PRO A 149 2.86 -15.45 10.77
C PRO A 149 2.93 -15.82 12.25
N ALA A 150 3.69 -16.89 12.56
CA ALA A 150 4.00 -17.23 13.95
C ALA A 150 4.77 -16.08 14.63
N GLU A 151 4.75 -16.07 15.96
CA GLU A 151 5.60 -15.17 16.74
C GLU A 151 7.07 -15.41 16.39
N ASP A 152 7.83 -14.33 16.29
CA ASP A 152 9.25 -14.34 15.90
C ASP A 152 9.57 -14.87 14.49
N ALA A 153 8.57 -15.14 13.65
CA ALA A 153 8.80 -15.56 12.27
C ALA A 153 9.58 -14.49 11.47
N THR A 154 10.52 -14.93 10.65
CA THR A 154 11.18 -14.07 9.66
C THR A 154 10.44 -14.17 8.33
N ILE A 155 10.33 -13.04 7.63
CA ILE A 155 9.74 -12.96 6.28
C ILE A 155 10.81 -12.60 5.26
N LYS A 156 10.48 -12.68 3.96
CA LYS A 156 11.46 -12.41 2.90
C LYS A 156 11.66 -10.91 2.63
N TRP A 157 10.84 -10.04 3.21
CA TRP A 157 11.03 -8.60 3.12
C TRP A 157 12.30 -8.14 3.85
N ASN A 158 12.88 -7.03 3.40
CA ASN A 158 14.15 -6.48 3.92
C ASN A 158 15.34 -7.46 3.91
N SER A 159 15.26 -8.50 3.09
CA SER A 159 16.38 -9.43 2.89
C SER A 159 17.26 -8.97 1.73
N THR A 160 18.36 -9.68 1.48
CA THR A 160 19.27 -9.45 0.35
C THR A 160 18.69 -9.89 -1.01
N TYR A 161 17.40 -10.23 -1.06
CA TYR A 161 16.71 -10.49 -2.33
C TYR A 161 16.38 -9.19 -3.07
N ALA A 162 16.23 -9.28 -4.38
CA ALA A 162 15.80 -8.13 -5.15
C ALA A 162 14.36 -7.72 -4.77
N HIS A 163 14.16 -6.42 -4.57
CA HIS A 163 12.88 -5.79 -4.30
C HIS A 163 12.44 -5.05 -5.54
N TYR A 164 11.15 -5.10 -5.85
CA TYR A 164 10.57 -4.51 -7.05
C TYR A 164 9.34 -3.67 -6.70
N ILE A 165 9.14 -2.62 -7.48
CA ILE A 165 7.88 -1.86 -7.53
C ILE A 165 7.36 -1.98 -8.96
N GLY A 166 6.11 -2.41 -9.14
CA GLY A 166 5.44 -2.50 -10.43
C GLY A 166 5.57 -3.82 -11.16
N GLN A 167 6.22 -4.84 -10.57
CA GLN A 167 6.27 -6.19 -11.13
C GLN A 167 6.53 -7.25 -10.05
N ASN A 168 6.34 -8.53 -10.41
CA ASN A 168 6.96 -9.62 -9.66
C ASN A 168 8.39 -9.88 -10.17
N GLY A 169 9.22 -10.53 -9.35
CA GLY A 169 10.64 -10.70 -9.68
C GLY A 169 10.94 -11.69 -10.80
N ASN A 170 9.96 -12.39 -11.34
CA ASN A 170 10.16 -13.27 -12.51
C ASN A 170 9.89 -12.55 -13.86
N GLY A 171 9.62 -11.24 -13.83
CA GLY A 171 9.34 -10.45 -15.03
C GLY A 171 7.91 -10.60 -15.54
N GLY A 172 6.91 -10.62 -14.64
CA GLY A 172 5.50 -10.69 -14.99
C GLY A 172 4.61 -9.90 -14.04
N SER A 173 3.29 -10.02 -14.22
CA SER A 173 2.27 -9.37 -13.41
C SER A 173 2.51 -7.87 -13.22
N TYR A 174 2.90 -7.20 -14.30
CA TYR A 174 3.21 -5.77 -14.28
C TYR A 174 2.01 -4.95 -13.81
N PHE A 175 2.30 -3.95 -12.99
CA PHE A 175 1.29 -3.01 -12.53
C PHE A 175 0.89 -2.04 -13.65
N ASP A 176 -0.40 -1.79 -13.78
CA ASP A 176 -0.96 -0.70 -14.60
C ASP A 176 -1.71 0.28 -13.72
N GLY A 177 -1.28 1.55 -13.76
CA GLY A 177 -1.88 2.60 -12.95
C GLY A 177 -0.90 3.67 -12.53
N TYR A 178 -1.18 4.29 -11.41
CA TYR A 178 -0.35 5.33 -10.83
C TYR A 178 0.01 4.98 -9.38
N LEU A 179 1.24 5.25 -9.00
CA LEU A 179 1.71 5.18 -7.62
C LEU A 179 2.23 6.54 -7.18
N ALA A 180 1.96 6.91 -5.94
CA ALA A 180 2.49 8.10 -5.31
C ALA A 180 2.87 7.79 -3.86
N GLU A 181 3.85 8.53 -3.32
CA GLU A 181 4.35 8.38 -1.94
C GLU A 181 4.57 6.92 -1.53
N VAL A 182 5.34 6.19 -2.31
CA VAL A 182 5.72 4.82 -1.95
C VAL A 182 6.80 4.88 -0.88
N CYS A 183 6.43 4.50 0.35
CA CYS A 183 7.31 4.45 1.51
C CYS A 183 7.49 2.99 1.94
N VAL A 184 8.73 2.57 2.06
CA VAL A 184 9.11 1.26 2.64
C VAL A 184 9.97 1.54 3.86
N ILE A 185 9.54 1.09 5.02
CA ILE A 185 10.13 1.42 6.31
C ILE A 185 10.65 0.15 6.95
N ASP A 186 11.94 0.15 7.26
CA ASP A 186 12.63 -0.94 7.95
C ASP A 186 12.52 -0.78 9.47
N GLY A 187 12.21 -1.85 10.18
CA GLY A 187 12.29 -1.94 11.63
C GLY A 187 11.17 -1.26 12.42
N THR A 188 10.15 -0.69 11.77
CA THR A 188 9.03 -0.04 12.46
C THR A 188 7.68 -0.44 11.88
N GLN A 189 6.75 -0.82 12.76
CA GLN A 189 5.35 -1.07 12.43
C GLN A 189 4.54 0.22 12.63
N TYR A 190 4.47 1.06 11.60
CA TYR A 190 3.65 2.27 11.59
C TYR A 190 2.18 1.96 11.31
N ALA A 191 1.28 2.81 11.83
CA ALA A 191 -0.14 2.79 11.51
C ALA A 191 -0.44 3.66 10.28
N ALA A 192 -1.65 3.56 9.73
CA ALA A 192 -2.05 4.41 8.61
C ALA A 192 -2.05 5.92 8.96
N SER A 193 -2.33 6.26 10.22
CA SER A 193 -2.32 7.65 10.73
C SER A 193 -0.95 8.33 10.73
N ASP A 194 0.12 7.57 10.51
CA ASP A 194 1.47 8.12 10.34
C ASP A 194 1.70 8.65 8.93
N PHE A 195 0.91 8.19 7.93
CA PHE A 195 1.02 8.53 6.51
C PHE A 195 -0.13 9.38 5.99
N GLY A 196 -1.21 9.49 6.74
CA GLY A 196 -2.38 10.25 6.35
C GLY A 196 -3.26 10.62 7.53
N GLU A 197 -4.29 11.38 7.26
CA GLU A 197 -5.26 11.84 8.25
C GLU A 197 -6.63 12.04 7.60
N PHE A 198 -7.67 11.99 8.40
CA PHE A 198 -9.00 12.42 7.94
C PHE A 198 -9.06 13.94 7.88
N ASP A 199 -9.69 14.45 6.83
CA ASP A 199 -9.88 15.89 6.67
C ASP A 199 -10.78 16.43 7.80
N GLU A 200 -10.39 17.55 8.41
CA GLU A 200 -11.10 18.12 9.57
C GLU A 200 -12.49 18.63 9.20
N ASP A 201 -12.64 19.18 7.99
CA ASP A 201 -13.91 19.73 7.50
C ASP A 201 -14.79 18.65 6.85
N SER A 202 -14.18 17.55 6.40
CA SER A 202 -14.82 16.43 5.72
C SER A 202 -14.27 15.10 6.23
N PRO A 203 -14.65 14.66 7.44
CA PRO A 203 -14.02 13.53 8.13
C PRO A 203 -14.24 12.15 7.49
N THR A 204 -14.85 12.09 6.32
CA THR A 204 -14.92 10.91 5.45
C THR A 204 -13.85 10.89 4.37
N ILE A 205 -13.13 12.01 4.18
CA ILE A 205 -12.05 12.14 3.21
C ILE A 205 -10.73 11.84 3.90
N TRP A 206 -10.02 10.84 3.40
CA TRP A 206 -8.66 10.52 3.81
C TRP A 206 -7.68 11.25 2.91
N LYS A 207 -6.75 12.02 3.49
CA LYS A 207 -5.75 12.82 2.79
C LYS A 207 -4.33 12.45 3.22
N PRO A 208 -3.31 12.68 2.37
CA PRO A 208 -1.92 12.42 2.72
C PRO A 208 -1.43 13.38 3.82
N LYS A 209 -0.42 12.92 4.55
CA LYS A 209 0.27 13.65 5.60
C LYS A 209 1.77 13.69 5.31
N ASP A 210 2.45 14.75 5.72
CA ASP A 210 3.90 14.85 5.57
C ASP A 210 4.62 13.71 6.29
N VAL A 211 5.32 12.89 5.54
CA VAL A 211 6.07 11.73 6.01
C VAL A 211 7.55 12.04 6.23
N SER A 212 8.00 13.27 6.01
CA SER A 212 9.41 13.69 6.14
C SER A 212 9.99 13.53 7.54
N THR A 213 9.11 13.43 8.56
CA THR A 213 9.49 13.22 9.95
C THR A 213 9.61 11.77 10.36
N LEU A 214 9.22 10.83 9.50
CA LEU A 214 9.30 9.40 9.79
C LEU A 214 10.74 8.90 9.66
N THR A 215 11.07 7.89 10.46
CA THR A 215 12.36 7.18 10.34
C THR A 215 12.18 6.01 9.39
N PHE A 216 12.97 5.98 8.34
CA PHE A 216 12.88 4.94 7.29
C PHE A 216 13.80 3.73 7.50
N GLY A 217 14.68 3.76 8.50
CA GLY A 217 15.63 2.70 8.82
C GLY A 217 17.04 2.94 8.29
#